data_aee8c0780e7f1c3e30063e8edb88ade3
#
_entry.id   aee8c0780e7f1c3e30063e8edb88ade3
#
_cell.length_a   1.000
_cell.length_b   1.000
_cell.length_c   1.000
_cell.angle_alpha   90.00
_cell.angle_beta   90.00
_cell.angle_gamma   90.00
#
_symmetry.space_group_name_H-M   'P 1'
#
loop_
_entity.id
_entity.type
_entity.pdbx_description
1 polymer ?
#
loop_
_entity_poly.entity_id
_entity_poly.type
_entity_poly.pdbx_seq_one_letter_code
_entity_poly.pdbx_strand_id
1 'polypeptide(L)'
;MQATFLVKEAWELLEKSMVYFRGRPVGTVAARDPYVEALNYDQCFMRDFVPCALLFLTNGRSEIVRNFLIETLALQSSDKQMDSFNAGQGLMPASFKVELWDEEQYLTADFGEHAIGRVTPVDSCLWWLILLRAYVKATGDIALAHQPEFQHSIMLILKLCLADRFDMYPTMLVPDGAFMIDRRMGVYGHPLEIQSLFYGALCSARELLTGRRGEFYKQIVNQRLSVLNLHIRQYYWIDLKRLNEIYHFRGEEFGESAINKFNIYPESIPYWLTEWIPETGGYLAGNLGPAQMDFRFFTLGNLMAINSSLASDRESQSIMDLIEQRWQDLVGYM
;
A
#
# COMPACT_ATOMS: atom_id res chain seq x y z
N MET A 1 -26.39 14.71 -19.30
CA MET A 1 -26.08 14.03 -20.56
C MET A 1 -24.57 13.72 -20.70
N GLN A 2 -23.68 14.70 -20.57
CA GLN A 2 -22.24 14.49 -20.75
C GLN A 2 -21.62 13.53 -19.70
N ALA A 3 -21.96 13.69 -18.41
CA ALA A 3 -21.49 12.80 -17.34
C ALA A 3 -21.93 11.33 -17.54
N THR A 4 -23.14 11.11 -18.04
CA THR A 4 -23.67 9.75 -18.31
C THR A 4 -22.94 9.09 -19.47
N PHE A 5 -22.51 9.87 -20.48
CA PHE A 5 -21.73 9.37 -21.61
C PHE A 5 -20.33 8.93 -21.16
N LEU A 6 -19.61 9.77 -20.40
CA LEU A 6 -18.28 9.47 -19.88
C LEU A 6 -18.28 8.22 -18.98
N VAL A 7 -19.27 8.08 -18.11
CA VAL A 7 -19.42 6.89 -17.27
C VAL A 7 -19.59 5.62 -18.11
N LYS A 8 -20.40 5.69 -19.17
CA LYS A 8 -20.60 4.53 -20.07
C LYS A 8 -19.31 4.17 -20.80
N GLU A 9 -18.60 5.16 -21.33
CA GLU A 9 -17.31 4.96 -22.00
C GLU A 9 -16.27 4.36 -21.06
N ALA A 10 -16.18 4.84 -19.81
CA ALA A 10 -15.30 4.30 -18.81
C ALA A 10 -15.60 2.83 -18.50
N TRP A 11 -16.88 2.44 -18.39
CA TRP A 11 -17.26 1.04 -18.23
C TRP A 11 -16.90 0.19 -19.45
N GLU A 12 -17.10 0.68 -20.67
CA GLU A 12 -16.71 -0.04 -21.89
C GLU A 12 -15.19 -0.27 -21.95
N LEU A 13 -14.37 0.71 -21.52
CA LEU A 13 -12.92 0.55 -21.42
C LEU A 13 -12.54 -0.49 -20.36
N LEU A 14 -13.18 -0.43 -19.19
CA LEU A 14 -12.95 -1.39 -18.10
C LEU A 14 -13.31 -2.82 -18.54
N GLU A 15 -14.43 -3.01 -19.25
CA GLU A 15 -14.81 -4.33 -19.80
C GLU A 15 -13.77 -4.85 -20.82
N LYS A 16 -13.22 -3.97 -21.66
CA LYS A 16 -12.16 -4.34 -22.62
C LYS A 16 -10.85 -4.74 -21.93
N SER A 17 -10.60 -4.26 -20.71
CA SER A 17 -9.40 -4.58 -19.93
C SER A 17 -9.50 -5.90 -19.14
N MET A 18 -10.66 -6.54 -19.13
CA MET A 18 -10.88 -7.77 -18.35
C MET A 18 -9.95 -8.90 -18.77
N VAL A 19 -9.38 -9.56 -17.76
CA VAL A 19 -8.60 -10.80 -17.92
C VAL A 19 -9.46 -12.00 -17.57
N TYR A 20 -9.43 -13.01 -18.44
CA TYR A 20 -10.18 -14.25 -18.24
C TYR A 20 -9.23 -15.43 -18.10
N PHE A 21 -9.49 -16.26 -17.10
CA PHE A 21 -8.80 -17.53 -16.88
C PHE A 21 -9.83 -18.65 -16.81
N ARG A 22 -9.71 -19.63 -17.68
CA ARG A 22 -10.67 -20.76 -17.81
C ARG A 22 -12.12 -20.29 -17.88
N GLY A 23 -12.35 -19.24 -18.69
CA GLY A 23 -13.69 -18.66 -18.91
C GLY A 23 -14.23 -17.78 -17.76
N ARG A 24 -13.50 -17.60 -16.67
CA ARG A 24 -13.90 -16.75 -15.53
C ARG A 24 -13.10 -15.45 -15.50
N PRO A 25 -13.73 -14.30 -15.23
CA PRO A 25 -13.02 -13.04 -15.07
C PRO A 25 -12.20 -13.08 -13.78
N VAL A 26 -10.89 -12.73 -13.87
CA VAL A 26 -9.94 -12.84 -12.77
C VAL A 26 -9.16 -11.56 -12.50
N GLY A 27 -9.45 -10.47 -13.20
CA GLY A 27 -8.78 -9.20 -13.01
C GLY A 27 -8.87 -8.30 -14.23
N THR A 28 -8.08 -7.25 -14.24
CA THR A 28 -7.96 -6.31 -15.35
C THR A 28 -6.49 -6.06 -15.68
N VAL A 29 -6.20 -5.80 -16.96
CA VAL A 29 -4.88 -5.33 -17.40
C VAL A 29 -4.83 -3.80 -17.36
N ALA A 30 -3.63 -3.25 -17.22
CA ALA A 30 -3.43 -1.80 -17.13
C ALA A 30 -3.75 -1.07 -18.44
N ALA A 31 -3.43 -1.68 -19.58
CA ALA A 31 -3.76 -1.14 -20.91
C ALA A 31 -3.87 -2.26 -21.94
N ARG A 32 -4.86 -2.14 -22.84
CA ARG A 32 -4.95 -2.93 -24.08
C ARG A 32 -4.98 -1.97 -25.24
N ASP A 33 -3.84 -1.78 -25.87
CA ASP A 33 -3.76 -1.14 -27.16
C ASP A 33 -3.36 -2.20 -28.21
N PRO A 34 -4.23 -2.52 -29.19
CA PRO A 34 -3.94 -3.52 -30.19
C PRO A 34 -2.84 -3.08 -31.18
N TYR A 35 -2.45 -1.82 -31.15
CA TYR A 35 -1.45 -1.24 -32.05
C TYR A 35 -0.07 -1.03 -31.42
N VAL A 36 0.04 -1.21 -30.10
CA VAL A 36 1.28 -1.01 -29.34
C VAL A 36 1.59 -2.24 -28.53
N GLU A 37 2.75 -2.85 -28.75
CA GLU A 37 3.27 -3.90 -27.89
C GLU A 37 3.79 -3.25 -26.59
N ALA A 38 2.98 -3.35 -25.55
CA ALA A 38 3.33 -2.85 -24.22
C ALA A 38 4.09 -3.92 -23.46
N LEU A 39 5.36 -3.69 -23.16
CA LEU A 39 6.33 -4.64 -22.61
C LEU A 39 5.83 -5.50 -21.44
N ASN A 40 4.98 -4.97 -20.55
CA ASN A 40 4.42 -5.69 -19.40
C ASN A 40 3.01 -5.21 -18.98
N TYR A 41 2.37 -4.34 -19.76
CA TYR A 41 1.03 -3.81 -19.45
C TYR A 41 -0.10 -4.76 -19.84
N ASP A 42 0.21 -5.92 -20.40
CA ASP A 42 -0.70 -7.05 -20.66
C ASP A 42 -0.93 -7.91 -19.41
N GLN A 43 -0.27 -7.59 -18.28
CA GLN A 43 -0.37 -8.29 -17.02
C GLN A 43 -1.41 -7.64 -16.09
N CYS A 44 -2.04 -8.47 -15.25
CA CYS A 44 -2.88 -7.98 -14.15
C CYS A 44 -1.99 -7.65 -12.95
N PHE A 45 -1.78 -6.37 -12.69
CA PHE A 45 -1.01 -5.92 -11.52
C PHE A 45 -1.89 -5.95 -10.27
N MET A 46 -1.35 -6.50 -9.16
CA MET A 46 -2.06 -6.60 -7.88
C MET A 46 -2.56 -5.25 -7.38
N ARG A 47 -1.67 -4.26 -7.34
CA ARG A 47 -1.98 -2.90 -6.89
C ARG A 47 -3.00 -2.22 -7.80
N ASP A 48 -2.79 -2.28 -9.11
CA ASP A 48 -3.62 -1.53 -10.08
C ASP A 48 -5.02 -2.11 -10.22
N PHE A 49 -5.19 -3.40 -9.92
CA PHE A 49 -6.51 -4.03 -9.89
C PHE A 49 -7.37 -3.57 -8.71
N VAL A 50 -6.79 -3.19 -7.56
CA VAL A 50 -7.57 -2.89 -6.35
C VAL A 50 -8.61 -1.79 -6.53
N PRO A 51 -8.34 -0.63 -7.14
CA PRO A 51 -9.37 0.37 -7.43
C PRO A 51 -10.52 -0.18 -8.30
N CYS A 52 -10.18 -0.96 -9.34
CA CYS A 52 -11.18 -1.64 -10.19
C CYS A 52 -11.99 -2.65 -9.38
N ALA A 53 -11.35 -3.43 -8.52
CA ALA A 53 -11.99 -4.41 -7.65
C ALA A 53 -12.99 -3.74 -6.68
N LEU A 54 -12.63 -2.62 -6.06
CA LEU A 54 -13.53 -1.85 -5.20
C LEU A 54 -14.74 -1.33 -5.99
N LEU A 55 -14.52 -0.87 -7.23
CA LEU A 55 -15.61 -0.48 -8.12
C LEU A 55 -16.52 -1.67 -8.46
N PHE A 56 -15.97 -2.84 -8.75
CA PHE A 56 -16.76 -4.05 -8.99
C PHE A 56 -17.59 -4.45 -7.76
N LEU A 57 -17.02 -4.38 -6.56
CA LEU A 57 -17.74 -4.67 -5.31
C LEU A 57 -18.92 -3.71 -5.11
N THR A 58 -18.73 -2.42 -5.33
CA THR A 58 -19.81 -1.41 -5.17
C THR A 58 -20.90 -1.53 -6.22
N ASN A 59 -20.62 -2.16 -7.36
CA ASN A 59 -21.58 -2.40 -8.44
C ASN A 59 -22.13 -3.84 -8.48
N GLY A 60 -21.93 -4.61 -7.42
CA GLY A 60 -22.51 -5.96 -7.28
C GLY A 60 -21.82 -7.05 -8.10
N ARG A 61 -20.66 -6.78 -8.68
CA ARG A 61 -19.86 -7.75 -9.49
C ARG A 61 -18.78 -8.42 -8.65
N SER A 62 -19.16 -8.91 -7.49
CA SER A 62 -18.23 -9.47 -6.50
C SER A 62 -17.56 -10.77 -6.95
N GLU A 63 -18.13 -11.47 -7.93
CA GLU A 63 -17.55 -12.70 -8.48
C GLU A 63 -16.18 -12.48 -9.11
N ILE A 64 -15.92 -11.31 -9.72
CA ILE A 64 -14.63 -10.96 -10.32
C ILE A 64 -13.56 -10.90 -9.22
N VAL A 65 -13.89 -10.21 -8.13
CA VAL A 65 -12.99 -10.05 -6.99
C VAL A 65 -12.75 -11.38 -6.25
N ARG A 66 -13.81 -12.19 -6.12
CA ARG A 66 -13.71 -13.54 -5.57
C ARG A 66 -12.77 -14.43 -6.38
N ASN A 67 -12.93 -14.44 -7.69
CA ASN A 67 -12.06 -15.21 -8.59
C ASN A 67 -10.61 -14.74 -8.50
N PHE A 68 -10.37 -13.41 -8.53
CA PHE A 68 -9.05 -12.84 -8.36
C PHE A 68 -8.39 -13.30 -7.05
N LEU A 69 -9.11 -13.22 -5.92
CA LEU A 69 -8.57 -13.63 -4.62
C LEU A 69 -8.21 -15.12 -4.57
N ILE A 70 -9.01 -15.99 -5.19
CA ILE A 70 -8.76 -17.43 -5.23
C ILE A 70 -7.54 -17.74 -6.12
N GLU A 71 -7.51 -17.18 -7.31
CA GLU A 71 -6.45 -17.49 -8.28
C GLU A 71 -5.11 -16.91 -7.83
N THR A 72 -5.09 -15.69 -7.26
CA THR A 72 -3.86 -15.10 -6.74
C THR A 72 -3.36 -15.77 -5.46
N LEU A 73 -4.23 -16.37 -4.65
CA LEU A 73 -3.83 -17.20 -3.53
C LEU A 73 -2.94 -18.37 -3.96
N ALA A 74 -3.26 -19.00 -5.10
CA ALA A 74 -2.47 -20.10 -5.65
C ALA A 74 -1.09 -19.64 -6.19
N LEU A 75 -0.92 -18.34 -6.43
CA LEU A 75 0.32 -17.74 -6.89
C LEU A 75 1.23 -17.24 -5.76
N GLN A 76 0.79 -17.32 -4.50
CA GLN A 76 1.62 -16.92 -3.36
C GLN A 76 2.92 -17.73 -3.33
N SER A 77 4.06 -17.03 -3.14
CA SER A 77 5.36 -17.71 -3.09
C SER A 77 5.46 -18.73 -1.96
N SER A 78 5.95 -19.92 -2.30
CA SER A 78 6.28 -20.99 -1.36
C SER A 78 7.76 -21.09 -1.06
N ASP A 79 8.60 -20.24 -1.63
CA ASP A 79 10.05 -20.26 -1.51
C ASP A 79 10.49 -20.07 -0.05
N LYS A 80 11.22 -21.03 0.49
CA LYS A 80 11.66 -20.99 1.89
C LYS A 80 12.83 -20.02 2.13
N GLN A 81 13.56 -19.70 1.08
CA GLN A 81 14.66 -18.72 1.11
C GLN A 81 14.25 -17.48 0.34
N MET A 82 14.65 -16.34 0.84
CA MET A 82 14.49 -15.05 0.17
C MET A 82 15.88 -14.53 -0.17
N ASP A 83 16.12 -14.33 -1.46
CA ASP A 83 17.34 -13.72 -1.99
C ASP A 83 17.02 -12.99 -3.31
N SER A 84 18.03 -12.62 -4.09
CA SER A 84 17.83 -11.91 -5.37
C SER A 84 17.07 -12.71 -6.44
N PHE A 85 16.87 -14.02 -6.23
CA PHE A 85 16.24 -14.94 -7.18
C PHE A 85 14.95 -15.57 -6.65
N ASN A 86 14.76 -15.55 -5.33
CA ASN A 86 13.65 -16.19 -4.64
C ASN A 86 12.81 -15.14 -3.89
N ALA A 87 11.54 -15.10 -4.18
CA ALA A 87 10.60 -14.10 -3.66
C ALA A 87 10.37 -14.17 -2.15
N GLY A 88 10.69 -15.31 -1.52
CA GLY A 88 10.43 -15.55 -0.10
C GLY A 88 9.00 -16.03 0.18
N GLN A 89 8.89 -16.93 1.17
CA GLN A 89 7.62 -17.56 1.51
C GLN A 89 6.60 -16.55 2.02
N GLY A 90 5.42 -16.56 1.39
CA GLY A 90 4.31 -15.71 1.78
C GLY A 90 4.17 -14.44 0.95
N LEU A 91 5.14 -14.10 0.09
CA LEU A 91 5.03 -12.97 -0.80
C LEU A 91 3.95 -13.20 -1.87
N MET A 92 3.15 -12.17 -2.14
CA MET A 92 2.24 -12.14 -3.28
C MET A 92 2.98 -11.57 -4.50
N PRO A 93 2.65 -12.02 -5.73
CA PRO A 93 3.29 -11.49 -6.92
C PRO A 93 2.99 -10.00 -7.13
N ALA A 94 3.81 -9.30 -7.90
CA ALA A 94 3.54 -7.96 -8.39
C ALA A 94 2.37 -7.96 -9.36
N SER A 95 2.39 -8.94 -10.24
CA SER A 95 1.42 -9.14 -11.32
C SER A 95 1.36 -10.60 -11.73
N PHE A 96 0.37 -10.92 -12.54
CA PHE A 96 0.26 -12.21 -13.20
C PHE A 96 -0.30 -12.04 -14.61
N LYS A 97 -0.03 -13.00 -15.47
CA LYS A 97 -0.62 -13.11 -16.80
C LYS A 97 -1.22 -14.49 -17.03
N VAL A 98 -2.12 -14.56 -18.00
CA VAL A 98 -2.66 -15.83 -18.50
C VAL A 98 -1.86 -16.23 -19.73
N GLU A 99 -1.18 -17.36 -19.65
CA GLU A 99 -0.44 -17.93 -20.74
C GLU A 99 -1.16 -19.17 -21.28
N LEU A 100 -1.02 -19.41 -22.57
CA LEU A 100 -1.54 -20.59 -23.23
C LEU A 100 -0.37 -21.51 -23.57
N TRP A 101 -0.38 -22.72 -23.03
CA TRP A 101 0.59 -23.75 -23.33
C TRP A 101 -0.13 -25.06 -23.62
N ASP A 102 0.12 -25.65 -24.77
CA ASP A 102 -0.46 -26.93 -25.21
C ASP A 102 -2.02 -26.96 -25.12
N GLU A 103 -2.65 -25.83 -25.54
CA GLU A 103 -4.09 -25.56 -25.48
C GLU A 103 -4.66 -25.38 -24.05
N GLU A 104 -3.87 -25.50 -23.03
CA GLU A 104 -4.26 -25.22 -21.64
C GLU A 104 -3.84 -23.82 -21.17
N GLN A 105 -4.69 -23.18 -20.35
CA GLN A 105 -4.39 -21.89 -19.73
C GLN A 105 -3.70 -22.07 -18.40
N TYR A 106 -2.62 -21.31 -18.20
CA TYR A 106 -1.86 -21.22 -16.96
C TYR A 106 -1.77 -19.78 -16.47
N LEU A 107 -1.67 -19.61 -15.16
CA LEU A 107 -1.34 -18.33 -14.54
C LEU A 107 0.14 -18.31 -14.23
N THR A 108 0.84 -17.32 -14.79
CA THR A 108 2.27 -17.09 -14.55
C THR A 108 2.42 -15.85 -13.68
N ALA A 109 3.03 -16.03 -12.50
CA ALA A 109 3.30 -14.96 -11.55
C ALA A 109 4.60 -14.21 -11.92
N ASP A 110 4.61 -12.90 -11.69
CA ASP A 110 5.80 -12.06 -11.75
C ASP A 110 6.04 -11.44 -10.35
N PHE A 111 7.16 -11.73 -9.74
CA PHE A 111 7.56 -11.18 -8.44
C PHE A 111 8.50 -9.97 -8.59
N GLY A 112 8.51 -9.33 -9.74
CA GLY A 112 9.34 -8.17 -10.06
C GLY A 112 10.51 -8.48 -10.99
N GLU A 113 10.60 -9.68 -11.55
CA GLU A 113 11.66 -10.08 -12.50
C GLU A 113 11.66 -9.22 -13.75
N HIS A 114 10.46 -8.83 -14.22
CA HIS A 114 10.26 -7.97 -15.38
C HIS A 114 10.17 -6.48 -15.02
N ALA A 115 10.22 -6.14 -13.74
CA ALA A 115 10.22 -4.76 -13.31
C ALA A 115 11.56 -4.07 -13.62
N ILE A 116 11.50 -2.77 -13.92
CA ILE A 116 12.71 -1.95 -14.04
C ILE A 116 13.41 -1.94 -12.67
N GLY A 117 14.57 -2.58 -12.56
CA GLY A 117 15.32 -2.69 -11.31
C GLY A 117 15.21 -4.06 -10.61
N ARG A 118 14.35 -4.96 -11.09
CA ARG A 118 14.18 -6.31 -10.54
C ARG A 118 13.96 -6.34 -9.03
N VAL A 119 13.07 -5.49 -8.56
CA VAL A 119 12.78 -5.35 -7.13
C VAL A 119 11.43 -5.97 -6.81
N THR A 120 11.42 -6.81 -5.81
CA THR A 120 10.22 -7.46 -5.28
C THR A 120 9.24 -6.43 -4.71
N PRO A 121 7.97 -6.46 -5.09
CA PRO A 121 6.97 -5.53 -4.58
C PRO A 121 6.67 -5.80 -3.10
N VAL A 122 6.68 -4.76 -2.28
CA VAL A 122 6.32 -4.89 -0.86
C VAL A 122 4.83 -4.66 -0.63
N ASP A 123 4.16 -3.98 -1.53
CA ASP A 123 2.78 -3.53 -1.39
C ASP A 123 1.72 -4.57 -1.81
N SER A 124 2.07 -5.53 -2.67
CA SER A 124 1.11 -6.52 -3.19
C SER A 124 0.46 -7.37 -2.09
N CYS A 125 1.23 -7.80 -1.08
CA CYS A 125 0.70 -8.52 0.09
C CYS A 125 -0.29 -7.67 0.88
N LEU A 126 0.03 -6.38 1.06
CA LEU A 126 -0.76 -5.46 1.85
C LEU A 126 -2.09 -5.17 1.14
N TRP A 127 -2.04 -4.91 -0.17
CA TRP A 127 -3.23 -4.73 -1.00
C TRP A 127 -4.12 -5.97 -1.04
N TRP A 128 -3.53 -7.16 -1.11
CA TRP A 128 -4.31 -8.40 -1.11
C TRP A 128 -5.11 -8.59 0.18
N LEU A 129 -4.51 -8.31 1.35
CA LEU A 129 -5.20 -8.37 2.64
C LEU A 129 -6.33 -7.35 2.74
N ILE A 130 -6.10 -6.13 2.28
CA ILE A 130 -7.11 -5.06 2.26
C ILE A 130 -8.27 -5.45 1.34
N LEU A 131 -7.97 -5.99 0.16
CA LEU A 131 -8.99 -6.41 -0.80
C LEU A 131 -9.81 -7.60 -0.30
N LEU A 132 -9.18 -8.58 0.34
CA LEU A 132 -9.90 -9.71 0.94
C LEU A 132 -10.90 -9.23 2.00
N ARG A 133 -10.48 -8.30 2.87
CA ARG A 133 -11.39 -7.69 3.84
C ARG A 133 -12.52 -6.91 3.16
N ALA A 134 -12.21 -6.11 2.13
CA ALA A 134 -13.20 -5.35 1.39
C ALA A 134 -14.24 -6.28 0.74
N TYR A 135 -13.81 -7.39 0.14
CA TYR A 135 -14.69 -8.41 -0.40
C TYR A 135 -15.63 -8.98 0.67
N VAL A 136 -15.08 -9.42 1.82
CA VAL A 136 -15.88 -9.96 2.93
C VAL A 136 -16.90 -8.93 3.43
N LYS A 137 -16.50 -7.66 3.59
CA LYS A 137 -17.40 -6.59 4.04
C LYS A 137 -18.52 -6.32 3.04
N ALA A 138 -18.22 -6.33 1.75
CA ALA A 138 -19.20 -6.05 0.70
C ALA A 138 -20.21 -7.20 0.48
N THR A 139 -19.76 -8.45 0.66
CA THR A 139 -20.56 -9.65 0.31
C THR A 139 -21.11 -10.39 1.52
N GLY A 140 -20.52 -10.24 2.70
CA GLY A 140 -20.78 -11.08 3.86
C GLY A 140 -20.16 -12.48 3.79
N ASP A 141 -19.42 -12.84 2.72
CA ASP A 141 -18.81 -14.16 2.52
C ASP A 141 -17.55 -14.32 3.39
N ILE A 142 -17.74 -14.36 4.71
CA ILE A 142 -16.65 -14.63 5.66
C ILE A 142 -16.14 -16.07 5.52
N ALA A 143 -16.95 -16.97 4.98
CA ALA A 143 -16.59 -18.38 4.83
C ALA A 143 -15.38 -18.54 3.89
N LEU A 144 -15.25 -17.71 2.86
CA LEU A 144 -14.07 -17.71 1.99
C LEU A 144 -12.80 -17.43 2.79
N ALA A 145 -12.79 -16.33 3.56
CA ALA A 145 -11.62 -15.95 4.36
C ALA A 145 -11.27 -16.97 5.46
N HIS A 146 -12.25 -17.72 5.94
CA HIS A 146 -12.05 -18.75 6.96
C HIS A 146 -11.56 -20.10 6.42
N GLN A 147 -11.45 -20.27 5.10
CA GLN A 147 -10.85 -21.48 4.53
C GLN A 147 -9.41 -21.64 5.00
N PRO A 148 -8.94 -22.88 5.25
CA PRO A 148 -7.59 -23.13 5.76
C PRO A 148 -6.48 -22.49 4.92
N GLU A 149 -6.64 -22.48 3.60
CA GLU A 149 -5.69 -21.94 2.64
C GLU A 149 -5.57 -20.40 2.79
N PHE A 150 -6.70 -19.71 2.91
CA PHE A 150 -6.74 -18.26 3.15
C PHE A 150 -6.13 -17.90 4.52
N GLN A 151 -6.50 -18.64 5.57
CA GLN A 151 -5.92 -18.44 6.90
C GLN A 151 -4.41 -18.68 6.92
N HIS A 152 -3.95 -19.70 6.20
CA HIS A 152 -2.52 -19.98 6.05
C HIS A 152 -1.80 -18.84 5.33
N SER A 153 -2.35 -18.36 4.22
CA SER A 153 -1.81 -17.24 3.44
C SER A 153 -1.69 -15.96 4.27
N ILE A 154 -2.75 -15.59 5.01
CA ILE A 154 -2.74 -14.43 5.91
C ILE A 154 -1.59 -14.57 6.93
N MET A 155 -1.42 -15.73 7.54
CA MET A 155 -0.35 -15.97 8.52
C MET A 155 1.04 -15.91 7.90
N LEU A 156 1.23 -16.37 6.66
CA LEU A 156 2.50 -16.25 5.94
C LEU A 156 2.84 -14.78 5.64
N ILE A 157 1.87 -13.99 5.17
CA ILE A 157 2.06 -12.55 4.96
C ILE A 157 2.45 -11.87 6.28
N LEU A 158 1.73 -12.16 7.37
CA LEU A 158 2.06 -11.58 8.67
C LEU A 158 3.44 -11.98 9.16
N LYS A 159 3.86 -13.22 8.96
CA LYS A 159 5.21 -13.69 9.30
C LYS A 159 6.28 -12.92 8.52
N LEU A 160 6.02 -12.62 7.25
CA LEU A 160 6.93 -11.83 6.41
C LEU A 160 7.00 -10.36 6.88
N CYS A 161 5.85 -9.75 7.16
CA CYS A 161 5.75 -8.32 7.44
C CYS A 161 6.06 -7.94 8.91
N LEU A 162 5.95 -8.88 9.85
CA LEU A 162 6.14 -8.63 11.28
C LEU A 162 7.53 -9.03 11.80
N ALA A 163 8.51 -9.16 10.91
CA ALA A 163 9.89 -9.46 11.31
C ALA A 163 10.49 -8.32 12.16
N ASP A 164 11.12 -8.69 13.28
CA ASP A 164 11.64 -7.75 14.31
C ASP A 164 13.10 -7.34 14.08
N ARG A 165 13.55 -7.23 12.84
CA ARG A 165 14.99 -7.13 12.56
C ARG A 165 15.48 -5.76 12.09
N PHE A 166 14.67 -4.69 12.20
CA PHE A 166 15.02 -3.40 11.61
C PHE A 166 15.03 -2.28 12.65
N ASP A 167 15.98 -1.36 12.51
CA ASP A 167 16.26 -0.27 13.44
C ASP A 167 15.11 0.73 13.65
N MET A 168 14.18 0.79 12.71
CA MET A 168 13.04 1.72 12.72
C MET A 168 11.72 1.04 13.15
N TYR A 169 11.80 0.03 14.01
CA TYR A 169 10.58 -0.50 14.62
C TYR A 169 9.71 0.66 15.18
N PRO A 170 8.40 0.74 14.89
CA PRO A 170 7.51 -0.33 14.38
C PRO A 170 7.22 -0.29 12.87
N THR A 171 7.90 0.55 12.11
CA THR A 171 7.71 0.72 10.68
C THR A 171 8.24 -0.45 9.84
N MET A 172 7.78 -0.55 8.60
CA MET A 172 8.27 -1.50 7.62
C MET A 172 9.36 -0.84 6.77
N LEU A 173 10.52 -1.49 6.67
CA LEU A 173 11.59 -1.09 5.75
C LEU A 173 11.20 -1.44 4.32
N VAL A 174 11.41 -0.49 3.41
CA VAL A 174 11.12 -0.64 1.98
C VAL A 174 12.41 -0.43 1.19
N PRO A 175 12.88 -1.44 0.44
CA PRO A 175 14.01 -1.27 -0.45
C PRO A 175 13.65 -0.34 -1.62
N ASP A 176 14.68 0.28 -2.21
CA ASP A 176 14.52 1.15 -3.37
C ASP A 176 13.87 0.40 -4.55
N GLY A 177 12.92 1.03 -5.20
CA GLY A 177 12.21 0.48 -6.35
C GLY A 177 11.03 -0.45 -6.05
N ALA A 178 10.68 -0.67 -4.77
CA ALA A 178 9.71 -1.69 -4.35
C ALA A 178 8.25 -1.20 -4.24
N PHE A 179 7.96 0.04 -4.58
CA PHE A 179 6.60 0.60 -4.55
C PHE A 179 6.42 1.75 -5.57
N MET A 180 5.24 2.36 -5.65
CA MET A 180 4.87 3.20 -6.80
C MET A 180 5.66 4.52 -6.92
N ILE A 181 5.92 5.22 -5.81
CA ILE A 181 6.48 6.58 -5.85
C ILE A 181 8.01 6.60 -5.96
N ASP A 182 8.67 5.56 -5.52
CA ASP A 182 10.10 5.50 -5.26
C ASP A 182 11.01 5.84 -6.45
N ARG A 183 10.76 5.23 -7.61
CA ARG A 183 11.66 5.28 -8.78
C ARG A 183 11.90 6.67 -9.32
N ARG A 184 10.87 7.52 -9.29
CA ARG A 184 10.94 8.87 -9.82
C ARG A 184 11.27 9.90 -8.75
N MET A 185 10.88 9.61 -7.51
CA MET A 185 10.94 10.55 -6.40
C MET A 185 12.09 10.26 -5.43
N GLY A 186 12.79 9.13 -5.59
CA GLY A 186 13.91 8.73 -4.75
C GLY A 186 13.50 8.50 -3.29
N VAL A 187 12.33 7.92 -3.07
CA VAL A 187 11.80 7.64 -1.73
C VAL A 187 11.98 6.17 -1.42
N TYR A 188 12.77 5.86 -0.40
CA TYR A 188 13.01 4.51 0.11
C TYR A 188 13.26 4.57 1.62
N GLY A 189 13.28 3.41 2.28
CA GLY A 189 13.43 3.34 3.73
C GLY A 189 12.08 3.12 4.41
N HIS A 190 11.42 4.14 4.93
CA HIS A 190 10.15 4.03 5.67
C HIS A 190 9.07 4.97 5.11
N PRO A 191 8.71 4.87 3.82
CA PRO A 191 7.78 5.79 3.18
C PRO A 191 6.37 5.69 3.76
N LEU A 192 5.72 6.84 3.92
CA LEU A 192 4.37 6.96 4.48
C LEU A 192 3.34 6.10 3.76
N GLU A 193 3.38 6.05 2.43
CA GLU A 193 2.45 5.25 1.63
C GLU A 193 2.43 3.79 2.10
N ILE A 194 3.62 3.19 2.25
CA ILE A 194 3.73 1.81 2.70
C ILE A 194 3.36 1.66 4.18
N GLN A 195 3.69 2.62 5.04
CA GLN A 195 3.29 2.54 6.45
C GLN A 195 1.76 2.62 6.60
N SER A 196 1.11 3.45 5.81
CA SER A 196 -0.36 3.58 5.79
C SER A 196 -1.02 2.30 5.26
N LEU A 197 -0.49 1.71 4.19
CA LEU A 197 -0.93 0.41 3.69
C LEU A 197 -0.71 -0.70 4.71
N PHE A 198 0.45 -0.75 5.32
CA PHE A 198 0.79 -1.74 6.33
C PHE A 198 -0.18 -1.67 7.51
N TYR A 199 -0.49 -0.47 7.99
CA TYR A 199 -1.50 -0.28 9.03
C TYR A 199 -2.88 -0.82 8.62
N GLY A 200 -3.35 -0.46 7.42
CA GLY A 200 -4.63 -0.94 6.86
C GLY A 200 -4.66 -2.46 6.66
N ALA A 201 -3.55 -3.04 6.21
CA ALA A 201 -3.40 -4.49 6.04
C ALA A 201 -3.41 -5.24 7.39
N LEU A 202 -2.75 -4.70 8.42
CA LEU A 202 -2.78 -5.26 9.77
C LEU A 202 -4.20 -5.20 10.36
N CYS A 203 -4.94 -4.09 10.18
CA CYS A 203 -6.33 -3.99 10.56
C CYS A 203 -7.19 -5.05 9.85
N SER A 204 -6.95 -5.24 8.55
CA SER A 204 -7.65 -6.25 7.74
C SER A 204 -7.37 -7.67 8.22
N ALA A 205 -6.10 -8.02 8.42
CA ALA A 205 -5.71 -9.32 8.93
C ALA A 205 -6.31 -9.62 10.32
N ARG A 206 -6.32 -8.64 11.22
CA ARG A 206 -6.91 -8.76 12.56
C ARG A 206 -8.39 -9.15 12.51
N GLU A 207 -9.16 -8.60 11.58
CA GLU A 207 -10.57 -8.91 11.42
C GLU A 207 -10.80 -10.30 10.80
N LEU A 208 -9.93 -10.73 9.91
CA LEU A 208 -10.09 -11.95 9.11
C LEU A 208 -9.54 -13.21 9.78
N LEU A 209 -8.58 -13.08 10.69
CA LEU A 209 -7.94 -14.20 11.37
C LEU A 209 -8.93 -14.94 12.27
N THR A 210 -8.84 -16.28 12.33
CA THR A 210 -9.66 -17.14 13.17
C THR A 210 -8.89 -18.33 13.70
N GLY A 211 -9.49 -19.03 14.67
CA GLY A 211 -8.89 -20.22 15.30
C GLY A 211 -7.71 -19.88 16.22
N ARG A 212 -7.18 -20.93 16.90
CA ARG A 212 -6.14 -20.76 17.93
C ARG A 212 -4.87 -20.06 17.43
N ARG A 213 -4.42 -20.39 16.23
CA ARG A 213 -3.25 -19.74 15.61
C ARG A 213 -3.57 -18.29 15.22
N GLY A 214 -4.78 -18.05 14.72
CA GLY A 214 -5.23 -16.70 14.38
C GLY A 214 -5.25 -15.79 15.61
N GLU A 215 -5.73 -16.26 16.75
CA GLU A 215 -5.73 -15.47 18.00
C GLU A 215 -4.31 -15.11 18.47
N PHE A 216 -3.35 -16.02 18.31
CA PHE A 216 -1.94 -15.71 18.58
C PHE A 216 -1.43 -14.56 17.70
N TYR A 217 -1.69 -14.63 16.39
CA TYR A 217 -1.28 -13.55 15.48
C TYR A 217 -2.03 -12.24 15.73
N LYS A 218 -3.32 -12.27 16.13
CA LYS A 218 -4.06 -11.07 16.50
C LYS A 218 -3.42 -10.30 17.66
N GLN A 219 -2.84 -10.98 18.63
CA GLN A 219 -2.13 -10.33 19.73
C GLN A 219 -0.90 -9.56 19.22
N ILE A 220 -0.08 -10.19 18.37
CA ILE A 220 1.10 -9.56 17.77
C ILE A 220 0.69 -8.36 16.89
N VAL A 221 -0.35 -8.54 16.08
CA VAL A 221 -0.90 -7.49 15.22
C VAL A 221 -1.40 -6.31 16.04
N ASN A 222 -2.14 -6.55 17.14
CA ASN A 222 -2.64 -5.47 18.00
C ASN A 222 -1.49 -4.67 18.64
N GLN A 223 -0.44 -5.35 19.07
CA GLN A 223 0.76 -4.67 19.59
C GLN A 223 1.41 -3.81 18.51
N ARG A 224 1.62 -4.36 17.30
CA ARG A 224 2.21 -3.60 16.19
C ARG A 224 1.34 -2.41 15.80
N LEU A 225 0.02 -2.57 15.70
CA LEU A 225 -0.91 -1.48 15.38
C LEU A 225 -0.82 -0.32 16.37
N SER A 226 -0.77 -0.63 17.68
CA SER A 226 -0.69 0.41 18.72
C SER A 226 0.59 1.22 18.62
N VAL A 227 1.74 0.56 18.50
CA VAL A 227 3.03 1.27 18.44
C VAL A 227 3.24 1.96 17.08
N LEU A 228 2.76 1.39 15.97
CA LEU A 228 2.84 2.01 14.64
C LEU A 228 1.97 3.28 14.57
N ASN A 229 0.76 3.24 15.12
CA ASN A 229 -0.12 4.41 15.20
C ASN A 229 0.55 5.57 15.95
N LEU A 230 1.08 5.28 17.15
CA LEU A 230 1.78 6.29 17.93
C LEU A 230 3.00 6.85 17.19
N HIS A 231 3.80 5.96 16.60
CA HIS A 231 5.02 6.34 15.88
C HIS A 231 4.72 7.26 14.69
N ILE A 232 3.76 6.89 13.83
CA ILE A 232 3.42 7.70 12.66
C ILE A 232 2.87 9.06 13.08
N ARG A 233 1.92 9.10 13.99
CA ARG A 233 1.31 10.36 14.44
C ARG A 233 2.29 11.25 15.18
N GLN A 234 3.20 10.68 15.94
CA GLN A 234 4.17 11.45 16.72
C GLN A 234 5.33 11.97 15.88
N TYR A 235 5.83 11.17 14.91
CA TYR A 235 7.10 11.49 14.26
C TYR A 235 6.96 11.89 12.78
N TYR A 236 5.91 11.43 12.09
CA TYR A 236 5.67 11.83 10.69
C TYR A 236 4.88 13.13 10.57
N TRP A 237 4.16 13.54 11.61
CA TRP A 237 3.38 14.76 11.58
C TRP A 237 4.28 15.99 11.45
N ILE A 238 4.02 16.80 10.41
CA ILE A 238 4.69 18.07 10.13
C ILE A 238 3.69 19.20 10.34
N ASP A 239 4.01 20.08 11.29
CA ASP A 239 3.35 21.35 11.55
C ASP A 239 4.40 22.39 11.98
N LEU A 240 4.00 23.63 12.19
CA LEU A 240 4.92 24.69 12.65
C LEU A 240 5.59 24.35 13.98
N LYS A 241 4.88 23.62 14.86
CA LYS A 241 5.46 23.18 16.13
C LYS A 241 6.61 22.21 15.89
N ARG A 242 6.42 21.21 15.02
CA ARG A 242 7.47 20.24 14.67
C ARG A 242 8.69 20.93 14.04
N LEU A 243 8.47 21.90 13.15
CA LEU A 243 9.58 22.65 12.56
C LEU A 243 10.38 23.42 13.62
N ASN A 244 9.69 24.06 14.57
CA ASN A 244 10.34 24.72 15.69
C ASN A 244 11.11 23.75 16.60
N GLU A 245 10.56 22.57 16.86
CA GLU A 245 11.25 21.53 17.63
C GLU A 245 12.56 21.10 16.95
N ILE A 246 12.54 20.86 15.64
CA ILE A 246 13.75 20.52 14.86
C ILE A 246 14.78 21.67 14.94
N TYR A 247 14.32 22.90 14.90
CA TYR A 247 15.20 24.08 14.96
C TYR A 247 15.87 24.24 16.30
N HIS A 248 15.12 24.05 17.40
CA HIS A 248 15.60 24.29 18.77
C HIS A 248 16.42 23.14 19.38
N PHE A 249 16.05 21.90 19.04
CA PHE A 249 16.64 20.68 19.61
C PHE A 249 17.63 20.02 18.64
N ARG A 250 18.51 20.82 18.12
CA ARG A 250 19.58 20.46 17.21
C ARG A 250 20.63 19.60 17.89
N GLY A 251 20.86 18.39 17.35
CA GLY A 251 21.92 17.52 17.84
C GLY A 251 21.68 16.95 19.24
N GLU A 252 20.42 16.71 19.61
CA GLU A 252 20.08 15.96 20.82
C GLU A 252 20.71 14.56 20.80
N GLU A 253 21.10 14.09 21.97
CA GLU A 253 21.52 12.71 22.16
C GLU A 253 20.35 11.74 21.91
N PHE A 254 20.68 10.56 21.40
CA PHE A 254 19.70 9.50 21.20
C PHE A 254 19.12 9.04 22.54
N GLY A 255 17.81 9.14 22.72
CA GLY A 255 17.11 8.72 23.91
C GLY A 255 15.61 8.64 23.68
N GLU A 256 14.90 7.85 24.48
CA GLU A 256 13.45 7.71 24.36
C GLU A 256 12.69 9.01 24.61
N SER A 257 13.28 9.92 25.39
CA SER A 257 12.72 11.23 25.74
C SER A 257 13.17 12.37 24.84
N ALA A 258 14.04 12.11 23.85
CA ALA A 258 14.54 13.16 22.95
C ALA A 258 13.40 13.72 22.09
N ILE A 259 13.28 15.06 22.03
CA ILE A 259 12.24 15.73 21.24
C ILE A 259 12.51 15.56 19.75
N ASN A 260 13.75 15.80 19.31
CA ASN A 260 14.21 15.53 17.94
C ASN A 260 14.87 14.15 17.85
N LYS A 261 14.12 13.11 18.20
CA LYS A 261 14.60 11.73 18.34
C LYS A 261 15.36 11.19 17.12
N PHE A 262 15.03 11.66 15.92
CA PHE A 262 15.68 11.23 14.67
C PHE A 262 16.84 12.13 14.26
N ASN A 263 17.22 13.10 15.07
CA ASN A 263 18.29 14.07 14.78
C ASN A 263 18.14 14.71 13.40
N ILE A 264 16.94 15.14 13.05
CA ILE A 264 16.68 15.82 11.79
C ILE A 264 17.39 17.18 11.82
N TYR A 265 18.20 17.44 10.81
CA TYR A 265 18.97 18.68 10.72
C TYR A 265 18.08 19.84 10.27
N PRO A 266 18.12 21.01 10.96
CA PRO A 266 17.37 22.20 10.54
C PRO A 266 17.65 22.64 9.10
N GLU A 267 18.87 22.42 8.63
CA GLU A 267 19.32 22.74 7.29
C GLU A 267 18.64 21.88 6.20
N SER A 268 18.00 20.77 6.59
CA SER A 268 17.23 19.93 5.68
C SER A 268 15.80 20.43 5.45
N ILE A 269 15.33 21.39 6.26
CA ILE A 269 13.99 21.98 6.09
C ILE A 269 14.02 22.85 4.84
N PRO A 270 13.21 22.52 3.82
CA PRO A 270 13.20 23.29 2.57
C PRO A 270 12.56 24.67 2.77
N TYR A 271 13.10 25.71 2.12
CA TYR A 271 12.62 27.09 2.24
C TYR A 271 11.13 27.25 1.90
N TRP A 272 10.64 26.53 0.89
CA TRP A 272 9.24 26.59 0.47
C TRP A 272 8.26 26.11 1.54
N LEU A 273 8.72 25.29 2.48
CA LEU A 273 7.84 24.64 3.46
C LEU A 273 7.23 25.67 4.43
N THR A 274 7.98 26.66 4.86
CA THR A 274 7.50 27.69 5.80
C THR A 274 6.40 28.56 5.20
N GLU A 275 6.38 28.73 3.88
CA GLU A 275 5.35 29.47 3.16
C GLU A 275 4.16 28.57 2.77
N TRP A 276 4.42 27.27 2.64
CA TRP A 276 3.44 26.31 2.16
C TRP A 276 2.60 25.70 3.27
N ILE A 277 3.18 25.48 4.46
CA ILE A 277 2.49 24.90 5.61
C ILE A 277 1.50 25.92 6.21
N PRO A 278 0.26 25.50 6.54
CA PRO A 278 -0.69 26.42 7.16
C PRO A 278 -0.28 26.79 8.60
N GLU A 279 -0.73 27.96 9.10
CA GLU A 279 -0.50 28.37 10.49
C GLU A 279 -1.09 27.39 11.50
N THR A 280 -2.19 26.75 11.16
CA THR A 280 -2.82 25.69 11.96
C THR A 280 -3.02 24.44 11.12
N GLY A 281 -2.74 23.29 11.73
CA GLY A 281 -2.79 22.01 11.03
C GLY A 281 -1.44 21.56 10.48
N GLY A 282 -1.45 20.62 9.55
CA GLY A 282 -0.25 20.01 9.01
C GLY A 282 -0.55 18.81 8.16
N TYR A 283 0.44 17.94 7.94
CA TYR A 283 0.34 16.72 7.17
C TYR A 283 1.39 15.70 7.62
N LEU A 284 1.33 14.49 7.09
CA LEU A 284 2.31 13.44 7.37
C LEU A 284 3.45 13.48 6.34
N ALA A 285 4.71 13.49 6.83
CA ALA A 285 5.93 13.47 6.03
C ALA A 285 5.97 12.30 5.05
N GLY A 286 6.57 12.50 3.89
CA GLY A 286 6.69 11.47 2.86
C GLY A 286 7.53 10.27 3.28
N ASN A 287 8.57 10.50 4.09
CA ASN A 287 9.47 9.46 4.61
C ASN A 287 10.18 9.96 5.87
N LEU A 288 10.55 9.03 6.75
CA LEU A 288 11.32 9.34 7.96
C LEU A 288 12.34 8.24 8.24
N GLY A 289 13.56 8.66 8.53
CA GLY A 289 14.65 7.79 8.96
C GLY A 289 15.63 8.56 9.86
N PRO A 290 16.67 7.91 10.41
CA PRO A 290 17.70 8.58 11.18
C PRO A 290 18.37 9.70 10.39
N ALA A 291 18.39 10.90 10.96
CA ALA A 291 18.90 12.14 10.35
C ALA A 291 18.25 12.52 9.01
N GLN A 292 17.11 11.95 8.67
CA GLN A 292 16.47 12.10 7.36
C GLN A 292 14.95 12.20 7.46
N MET A 293 14.38 13.29 6.93
CA MET A 293 12.95 13.48 6.80
C MET A 293 12.64 14.02 5.40
N ASP A 294 11.68 13.39 4.72
CA ASP A 294 11.16 13.88 3.45
C ASP A 294 9.95 14.78 3.73
N PHE A 295 10.16 16.07 3.63
CA PHE A 295 9.14 17.09 3.90
C PHE A 295 8.12 17.27 2.76
N ARG A 296 8.27 16.55 1.65
CA ARG A 296 7.33 16.66 0.53
C ARG A 296 5.96 16.10 0.93
N PHE A 297 4.92 16.75 0.44
CA PHE A 297 3.55 16.28 0.60
C PHE A 297 3.23 15.24 -0.47
N PHE A 298 3.06 13.99 -0.05
CA PHE A 298 2.57 12.92 -0.92
C PHE A 298 1.10 12.65 -0.63
N THR A 299 0.25 13.08 -1.54
CA THR A 299 -1.21 12.99 -1.43
C THR A 299 -1.68 11.56 -1.15
N LEU A 300 -1.16 10.58 -1.92
CA LEU A 300 -1.59 9.19 -1.79
C LEU A 300 -1.35 8.64 -0.37
N GLY A 301 -0.14 8.79 0.17
CA GLY A 301 0.19 8.30 1.51
C GLY A 301 -0.67 8.94 2.61
N ASN A 302 -0.93 10.26 2.49
CA ASN A 302 -1.79 10.99 3.42
C ASN A 302 -3.26 10.54 3.32
N LEU A 303 -3.82 10.38 2.12
CA LEU A 303 -5.18 9.88 1.93
C LEU A 303 -5.33 8.42 2.42
N MET A 304 -4.31 7.60 2.24
CA MET A 304 -4.30 6.23 2.77
C MET A 304 -4.26 6.21 4.29
N ALA A 305 -3.54 7.14 4.94
CA ALA A 305 -3.53 7.29 6.39
C ALA A 305 -4.93 7.67 6.93
N ILE A 306 -5.66 8.54 6.22
CA ILE A 306 -7.06 8.87 6.52
C ILE A 306 -7.94 7.63 6.38
N ASN A 307 -7.90 6.96 5.22
CA ASN A 307 -8.78 5.84 4.90
C ASN A 307 -8.56 4.61 5.80
N SER A 308 -7.35 4.43 6.31
CA SER A 308 -7.02 3.35 7.25
C SER A 308 -7.29 3.71 8.72
N SER A 309 -7.73 4.94 9.01
CA SER A 309 -7.86 5.50 10.36
C SER A 309 -6.53 5.52 11.15
N LEU A 310 -5.43 5.65 10.43
CA LEU A 310 -4.10 5.89 11.01
C LEU A 310 -3.98 7.35 11.47
N ALA A 311 -4.44 8.30 10.65
CA ALA A 311 -4.62 9.68 11.04
C ALA A 311 -5.87 9.83 11.94
N SER A 312 -5.80 10.67 12.97
CA SER A 312 -6.97 11.05 13.78
C SER A 312 -7.92 11.94 12.98
N ASP A 313 -9.15 12.11 13.48
CA ASP A 313 -10.14 13.00 12.85
C ASP A 313 -9.60 14.42 12.65
N ARG A 314 -8.87 14.96 13.64
CA ARG A 314 -8.25 16.28 13.55
C ARG A 314 -7.14 16.34 12.50
N GLU A 315 -6.28 15.35 12.45
CA GLU A 315 -5.21 15.25 11.45
C GLU A 315 -5.80 15.05 10.06
N SER A 316 -6.84 14.21 9.93
CA SER A 316 -7.57 13.98 8.69
C SER A 316 -8.19 15.27 8.16
N GLN A 317 -8.87 16.04 9.02
CA GLN A 317 -9.43 17.32 8.64
C GLN A 317 -8.33 18.29 8.18
N SER A 318 -7.23 18.39 8.93
CA SER A 318 -6.09 19.26 8.57
C SER A 318 -5.49 18.92 7.22
N ILE A 319 -5.34 17.62 6.91
CA ILE A 319 -4.84 17.15 5.60
C ILE A 319 -5.81 17.52 4.48
N MET A 320 -7.13 17.33 4.69
CA MET A 320 -8.12 17.66 3.69
C MET A 320 -8.23 19.18 3.47
N ASP A 321 -8.18 19.99 4.53
CA ASP A 321 -8.15 21.44 4.44
C ASP A 321 -6.91 21.93 3.67
N LEU A 322 -5.75 21.31 3.90
CA LEU A 322 -4.53 21.61 3.16
C LEU A 322 -4.67 21.30 1.66
N ILE A 323 -5.23 20.14 1.31
CA ILE A 323 -5.50 19.76 -0.09
C ILE A 323 -6.44 20.79 -0.75
N GLU A 324 -7.50 21.20 -0.06
CA GLU A 324 -8.44 22.16 -0.59
C GLU A 324 -7.79 23.55 -0.78
N GLN A 325 -7.05 24.04 0.20
CA GLN A 325 -6.34 25.33 0.14
C GLN A 325 -5.28 25.36 -0.97
N ARG A 326 -4.59 24.24 -1.20
CA ARG A 326 -3.51 24.12 -2.18
C ARG A 326 -3.94 23.45 -3.49
N TRP A 327 -5.24 23.34 -3.72
CA TRP A 327 -5.78 22.61 -4.88
C TRP A 327 -5.18 23.08 -6.21
N GLN A 328 -5.08 24.39 -6.40
CA GLN A 328 -4.54 24.97 -7.63
C GLN A 328 -3.05 24.62 -7.82
N ASP A 329 -2.27 24.62 -6.73
CA ASP A 329 -0.86 24.27 -6.76
C ASP A 329 -0.67 22.77 -7.05
N LEU A 330 -1.52 21.92 -6.48
CA LEU A 330 -1.47 20.47 -6.66
C LEU A 330 -1.94 20.00 -8.05
N VAL A 331 -2.91 20.67 -8.65
CA VAL A 331 -3.48 20.30 -9.96
C VAL A 331 -2.77 20.97 -11.11
N GLY A 332 -2.14 22.12 -10.89
CA GLY A 332 -1.47 22.91 -11.95
C GLY A 332 -0.23 22.24 -12.57
N TYR A 333 0.20 21.10 -12.05
CA TYR A 333 1.35 20.33 -12.53
C TYR A 333 0.97 18.95 -13.11
N MET A 334 -0.32 18.70 -13.34
CA MET A 334 -0.81 17.53 -14.08
C MET A 334 -1.01 17.86 -15.60
#